data_f51b6d3b789e5a10d1ee88ccd0d26a29
#
_entry.id   f51b6d3b789e5a10d1ee88ccd0d26a29
#
_cell.length_a   1.000
_cell.length_b   1.000
_cell.length_c   1.000
_cell.angle_alpha   90.00
_cell.angle_beta   90.00
_cell.angle_gamma   90.00
#
_symmetry.space_group_name_H-M   'P 1'
#
loop_
_entity.id
_entity.type
_entity.pdbx_description
1 polymer ?
#
loop_
_entity_poly.entity_id
_entity_poly.type
_entity_poly.pdbx_seq_one_letter_code
_entity_poly.pdbx_strand_id
1 'polypeptide(L)'
;MIWTFDPLLRRNAAFNISRLGAVGTEYLVDFYGQIADGVNDPETDRLAVTWNLRAALPGAPAPAGEEVPDTILTAGPGGEPAPGTVAQAGTGPGLVRCWIPEDILTLRRTNPALARRWRLAVRDALGGALDGGYQVTAVLRAGWYVLEKGRP
;
A
#
# COMPACT_ATOMS: atom_id res chain seq x y z
N MET A 1 6.95 12.76 13.06
CA MET A 1 7.74 12.84 11.81
C MET A 1 6.93 12.24 10.68
N ILE A 2 6.88 12.92 9.55
CA ILE A 2 6.13 12.47 8.38
C ILE A 2 7.08 12.40 7.18
N TRP A 3 7.00 11.32 6.41
CA TRP A 3 7.74 11.19 5.15
C TRP A 3 6.96 10.31 4.18
N THR A 4 7.49 10.14 2.98
CA THR A 4 6.81 9.38 1.93
C THR A 4 7.76 8.35 1.30
N PHE A 5 7.17 7.29 0.76
CA PHE A 5 7.91 6.31 -0.04
C PHE A 5 7.01 5.74 -1.14
N ASP A 6 7.61 5.06 -2.11
CA ASP A 6 6.87 4.41 -3.19
C ASP A 6 6.14 3.17 -2.66
N PRO A 7 4.80 3.15 -2.69
CA PRO A 7 4.03 2.04 -2.11
C PRO A 7 4.19 0.70 -2.83
N LEU A 8 4.73 0.68 -4.06
CA LEU A 8 4.98 -0.57 -4.79
C LEU A 8 6.33 -1.20 -4.47
N LEU A 9 7.19 -0.53 -3.73
CA LEU A 9 8.48 -1.09 -3.32
C LEU A 9 8.34 -1.84 -2.01
N ARG A 10 8.26 -3.18 -2.08
CA ARG A 10 8.08 -4.04 -0.90
C ARG A 10 9.13 -3.81 0.17
N ARG A 11 10.39 -3.64 -0.24
CA ARG A 11 11.49 -3.40 0.69
C ARG A 11 11.26 -2.13 1.51
N ASN A 12 10.85 -1.06 0.85
CA ASN A 12 10.56 0.21 1.51
C ASN A 12 9.32 0.10 2.41
N ALA A 13 8.30 -0.60 1.94
CA ALA A 13 7.10 -0.85 2.73
C ALA A 13 7.42 -1.61 4.00
N ALA A 14 8.17 -2.71 3.89
CA ALA A 14 8.56 -3.51 5.04
C ALA A 14 9.42 -2.71 6.01
N PHE A 15 10.37 -1.92 5.51
CA PHE A 15 11.22 -1.09 6.35
C PHE A 15 10.41 -0.03 7.11
N ASN A 16 9.59 0.74 6.40
CA ASN A 16 8.86 1.86 7.01
C ASN A 16 7.74 1.41 7.94
N ILE A 17 6.98 0.41 7.54
CA ILE A 17 5.80 -0.02 8.31
C ILE A 17 6.17 -1.07 9.35
N SER A 18 6.82 -2.15 8.91
CA SER A 18 7.09 -3.27 9.81
C SER A 18 8.27 -3.01 10.74
N ARG A 19 9.34 -2.43 10.22
CA ARG A 19 10.56 -2.24 11.01
C ARG A 19 10.56 -0.96 11.84
N LEU A 20 10.16 0.16 11.24
CA LEU A 20 10.11 1.44 11.97
C LEU A 20 8.79 1.66 12.70
N GLY A 21 7.73 0.95 12.33
CA GLY A 21 6.42 1.11 12.95
C GLY A 21 5.68 2.35 12.52
N ALA A 22 6.03 2.94 11.39
CA ALA A 22 5.27 4.04 10.84
C ALA A 22 3.91 3.56 10.37
N VAL A 23 2.93 4.46 10.35
CA VAL A 23 1.57 4.18 9.92
C VAL A 23 1.30 4.91 8.61
N GLY A 24 0.83 4.21 7.60
CA GLY A 24 0.44 4.80 6.33
C GLY A 24 -0.89 5.52 6.47
N THR A 25 -0.92 6.82 6.15
CA THR A 25 -2.06 7.67 6.41
C THR A 25 -2.65 8.33 5.18
N GLU A 26 -1.89 8.48 4.10
CA GLU A 26 -2.36 9.17 2.90
C GLU A 26 -1.66 8.66 1.65
N TYR A 27 -2.43 8.49 0.58
CA TYR A 27 -1.90 8.13 -0.73
C TYR A 27 -1.82 9.40 -1.58
N LEU A 28 -0.60 9.72 -2.04
CA LEU A 28 -0.32 10.91 -2.81
C LEU A 28 -0.12 10.54 -4.28
N VAL A 29 -1.05 10.94 -5.12
CA VAL A 29 -1.02 10.67 -6.56
C VAL A 29 -0.11 11.69 -7.24
N ASP A 30 0.82 11.21 -8.10
CA ASP A 30 1.75 12.06 -8.85
C ASP A 30 2.42 13.10 -7.94
N PHE A 31 3.03 12.63 -6.86
CA PHE A 31 3.56 13.48 -5.78
C PHE A 31 4.50 14.58 -6.27
N TYR A 32 5.34 14.27 -7.27
CA TYR A 32 6.24 15.26 -7.84
C TYR A 32 5.61 16.06 -8.97
N GLY A 33 4.36 15.73 -9.33
CA GLY A 33 3.64 16.43 -10.40
C GLY A 33 4.33 16.34 -11.75
N GLN A 34 4.06 17.31 -12.60
CA GLN A 34 4.80 17.47 -13.84
C GLN A 34 6.16 18.09 -13.51
N ILE A 35 7.20 17.27 -13.54
CA ILE A 35 8.56 17.78 -13.48
C ILE A 35 8.78 18.66 -14.71
N ALA A 36 9.58 19.71 -14.55
CA ALA A 36 9.76 20.81 -15.51
C ALA A 36 10.17 20.40 -16.94
N ASP A 37 10.51 19.14 -17.17
CA ASP A 37 10.85 18.62 -18.50
C ASP A 37 9.67 17.95 -19.22
N GLY A 38 8.48 18.04 -18.67
CA GLY A 38 7.27 17.54 -19.33
C GLY A 38 7.07 16.04 -19.29
N VAL A 39 7.88 15.32 -18.55
CA VAL A 39 7.71 13.87 -18.41
C VAL A 39 6.74 13.61 -17.26
N ASN A 40 5.53 13.21 -17.62
CA ASN A 40 4.60 12.64 -16.65
C ASN A 40 5.13 11.27 -16.25
N ASP A 41 5.75 11.19 -15.09
CA ASP A 41 6.17 9.92 -14.52
C ASP A 41 5.08 9.41 -13.58
N PRO A 42 4.24 8.43 -14.02
CA PRO A 42 3.21 7.87 -13.15
C PRO A 42 3.80 7.12 -11.95
N GLU A 43 5.11 6.99 -11.91
CA GLU A 43 5.83 6.31 -10.84
C GLU A 43 6.15 7.26 -9.67
N THR A 44 5.55 8.43 -9.63
CA THR A 44 5.74 9.38 -8.53
C THR A 44 4.67 9.30 -7.44
N ASP A 45 3.77 8.31 -7.52
CA ASP A 45 2.85 8.06 -6.42
C ASP A 45 3.63 7.73 -5.15
N ARG A 46 3.17 8.25 -4.02
CA ARG A 46 3.83 8.07 -2.73
C ARG A 46 2.81 7.72 -1.65
N LEU A 47 3.23 6.89 -0.72
CA LEU A 47 2.48 6.64 0.51
C LEU A 47 3.10 7.49 1.61
N ALA A 48 2.31 8.39 2.18
CA ALA A 48 2.74 9.20 3.31
C ALA A 48 2.57 8.38 4.59
N VAL A 49 3.60 8.39 5.41
CA VAL A 49 3.60 7.68 6.69
C VAL A 49 3.90 8.64 7.82
N THR A 50 3.33 8.35 8.96
CA THR A 50 3.55 9.08 10.19
C THR A 50 4.24 8.16 11.19
N TRP A 51 5.31 8.64 11.79
CA TRP A 51 6.04 7.93 12.82
C TRP A 51 5.98 8.72 14.12
N ASN A 52 5.45 8.07 15.16
CA ASN A 52 5.43 8.65 16.48
C ASN A 52 6.65 8.16 17.27
N LEU A 53 7.63 9.04 17.43
CA LEU A 53 8.88 8.73 18.13
C LEU A 53 8.68 8.36 19.60
N ARG A 54 7.52 8.69 20.17
CA ARG A 54 7.19 8.38 21.55
C ARG A 54 6.47 7.04 21.71
N ALA A 55 6.01 6.47 20.60
CA ALA A 55 5.41 5.15 20.64
C ALA A 55 6.48 4.10 20.92
N ALA A 56 6.12 3.07 21.65
CA ALA A 56 7.00 1.93 21.82
C ALA A 56 7.37 1.37 20.44
N LEU A 57 8.63 0.98 20.27
CA LEU A 57 9.05 0.31 19.06
C LEU A 57 8.12 -0.87 18.79
N PRO A 58 7.68 -1.07 17.53
CA PRO A 58 6.81 -2.17 17.22
C PRO A 58 7.55 -3.48 17.43
N GLY A 59 7.37 -4.04 18.57
CA GLY A 59 7.75 -5.41 18.85
C GLY A 59 6.59 -6.35 18.69
N ALA A 60 5.44 -5.80 18.34
CA ALA A 60 4.26 -6.61 18.17
C ALA A 60 4.20 -7.12 16.74
N PRO A 61 4.15 -8.42 16.52
CA PRO A 61 3.74 -8.94 15.23
C PRO A 61 2.36 -8.38 14.89
N ALA A 62 2.05 -8.32 13.61
CA ALA A 62 0.71 -8.00 13.15
C ALA A 62 -0.30 -8.74 14.03
N PRO A 63 -1.45 -8.14 14.30
CA PRO A 63 -2.39 -8.73 15.25
C PRO A 63 -2.59 -10.20 14.93
N ALA A 64 -2.21 -11.02 15.89
CA ALA A 64 -2.39 -12.47 15.82
C ALA A 64 -3.87 -12.80 15.96
N GLY A 65 -4.72 -12.04 15.29
CA GLY A 65 -6.12 -12.38 15.20
C GLY A 65 -6.29 -13.50 14.19
N GLU A 66 -7.11 -14.44 14.51
CA GLU A 66 -7.53 -15.48 13.59
C GLU A 66 -8.33 -14.92 12.41
N GLU A 67 -8.57 -13.62 12.40
CA GLU A 67 -9.30 -12.96 11.33
C GLU A 67 -8.38 -12.72 10.14
N VAL A 68 -8.67 -13.43 9.06
CA VAL A 68 -8.06 -13.15 7.78
C VAL A 68 -8.68 -11.85 7.25
N PRO A 69 -7.86 -10.80 7.01
CA PRO A 69 -8.41 -9.56 6.47
C PRO A 69 -9.10 -9.79 5.11
N ASP A 70 -10.17 -9.05 4.86
CA ASP A 70 -10.78 -9.07 3.54
C ASP A 70 -9.82 -8.48 2.50
N THR A 71 -9.79 -9.10 1.34
CA THR A 71 -8.88 -8.72 0.27
C THR A 71 -9.53 -7.67 -0.63
N ILE A 72 -8.88 -6.53 -0.83
CA ILE A 72 -9.34 -5.49 -1.75
C ILE A 72 -8.61 -5.54 -3.10
N LEU A 73 -7.39 -6.06 -3.12
CA LEU A 73 -6.60 -6.23 -4.35
C LEU A 73 -5.71 -7.45 -4.21
N THR A 74 -5.65 -8.26 -5.24
CA THR A 74 -4.81 -9.45 -5.29
C THR A 74 -4.27 -9.67 -6.70
N ALA A 75 -3.43 -10.69 -6.87
CA ALA A 75 -2.93 -11.08 -8.18
C ALA A 75 -3.87 -12.11 -8.81
N GLY A 76 -4.18 -11.93 -10.08
CA GLY A 76 -4.89 -12.93 -10.88
C GLY A 76 -3.97 -14.05 -11.35
N PRO A 77 -4.52 -15.05 -12.08
CA PRO A 77 -3.76 -16.23 -12.49
C PRO A 77 -2.59 -15.92 -13.44
N GLY A 78 -2.64 -14.82 -14.17
CA GLY A 78 -1.54 -14.38 -15.05
C GLY A 78 -0.62 -13.35 -14.40
N GLY A 79 -0.75 -13.08 -13.11
CA GLY A 79 0.04 -12.06 -12.43
C GLY A 79 -0.48 -10.65 -12.57
N GLU A 80 -1.65 -10.48 -13.18
CA GLU A 80 -2.31 -9.19 -13.33
C GLU A 80 -3.02 -8.78 -12.05
N PRO A 81 -3.24 -7.47 -11.83
CA PRO A 81 -4.04 -7.03 -10.70
C PRO A 81 -5.50 -7.48 -10.85
N ALA A 82 -6.06 -8.01 -9.78
CA ALA A 82 -7.41 -8.52 -9.76
C ALA A 82 -8.15 -7.99 -8.53
N PRO A 83 -9.45 -7.70 -8.65
CA PRO A 83 -10.24 -7.27 -7.50
C PRO A 83 -10.29 -8.39 -6.45
N GLY A 84 -10.31 -7.98 -5.20
CA GLY A 84 -10.46 -8.92 -4.10
C GLY A 84 -11.91 -9.25 -3.82
N THR A 85 -12.14 -9.88 -2.66
CA THR A 85 -13.48 -10.27 -2.23
C THR A 85 -14.33 -9.08 -1.81
N VAL A 86 -13.71 -7.95 -1.50
CA VAL A 86 -14.38 -6.70 -1.14
C VAL A 86 -14.05 -5.65 -2.18
N ALA A 87 -15.07 -5.20 -2.91
CA ALA A 87 -14.88 -4.26 -4.01
C ALA A 87 -14.55 -2.84 -3.53
N GLN A 88 -14.94 -2.47 -2.33
CA GLN A 88 -14.68 -1.15 -1.76
C GLN A 88 -14.42 -1.26 -0.27
N ALA A 89 -13.28 -0.72 0.17
CA ALA A 89 -13.03 -0.53 1.57
C ALA A 89 -14.00 0.53 2.13
N GLY A 90 -14.54 0.27 3.29
CA GLY A 90 -15.46 1.19 3.97
C GLY A 90 -16.82 0.61 4.32
N THR A 91 -17.23 -0.46 3.66
CA THR A 91 -18.48 -1.16 3.97
C THR A 91 -18.27 -2.51 4.65
N GLY A 92 -17.02 -2.91 4.81
CA GLY A 92 -16.66 -4.21 5.35
C GLY A 92 -16.08 -4.16 6.75
N PRO A 93 -15.50 -5.27 7.21
CA PRO A 93 -14.92 -5.38 8.55
C PRO A 93 -13.73 -4.43 8.74
N GLY A 94 -13.25 -4.35 9.99
CA GLY A 94 -12.22 -3.42 10.39
C GLY A 94 -10.83 -3.62 9.78
N LEU A 95 -10.58 -4.78 9.15
CA LEU A 95 -9.29 -5.09 8.52
C LEU A 95 -9.49 -5.43 7.05
N VAL A 96 -8.64 -4.85 6.19
CA VAL A 96 -8.57 -5.21 4.77
C VAL A 96 -7.12 -5.36 4.37
N ARG A 97 -6.87 -6.07 3.28
CA ARG A 97 -5.51 -6.25 2.77
C ARG A 97 -5.43 -5.99 1.27
N CYS A 98 -4.26 -5.50 0.86
CA CYS A 98 -3.96 -5.17 -0.52
C CYS A 98 -2.61 -5.78 -0.89
N TRP A 99 -2.57 -6.60 -1.94
CA TRP A 99 -1.34 -7.23 -2.38
C TRP A 99 -0.58 -6.35 -3.37
N ILE A 100 0.74 -6.43 -3.34
CA ILE A 100 1.62 -5.75 -4.30
C ILE A 100 2.61 -6.75 -4.89
N PRO A 101 3.08 -6.53 -6.14
CA PRO A 101 4.05 -7.42 -6.79
C PRO A 101 5.36 -7.52 -6.01
N GLU A 102 6.02 -8.66 -6.15
CA GLU A 102 7.28 -8.93 -5.46
C GLU A 102 8.40 -7.99 -5.92
N ASP A 103 8.50 -7.72 -7.21
CA ASP A 103 9.59 -6.92 -7.78
C ASP A 103 9.06 -6.03 -8.89
N ILE A 104 8.55 -4.88 -8.51
CA ILE A 104 8.01 -3.92 -9.45
C ILE A 104 9.09 -3.34 -10.38
N LEU A 105 10.33 -3.25 -9.91
CA LEU A 105 11.41 -2.68 -10.73
C LEU A 105 11.73 -3.60 -11.90
N THR A 106 11.80 -4.91 -11.69
CA THR A 106 11.97 -5.87 -12.77
C THR A 106 10.75 -5.88 -13.69
N LEU A 107 9.56 -5.82 -13.13
CA LEU A 107 8.33 -5.79 -13.91
C LEU A 107 8.27 -4.59 -14.83
N ARG A 108 8.71 -3.42 -14.36
CA ARG A 108 8.77 -2.20 -15.18
C ARG A 108 9.68 -2.34 -16.39
N ARG A 109 10.77 -3.11 -16.26
CA ARG A 109 11.71 -3.37 -17.36
C ARG A 109 11.20 -4.43 -18.33
N THR A 110 10.58 -5.49 -17.80
CA THR A 110 10.18 -6.66 -18.60
C THR A 110 8.77 -6.55 -19.15
N ASN A 111 7.88 -5.88 -18.44
CA ASN A 111 6.49 -5.72 -18.86
C ASN A 111 5.95 -4.38 -18.32
N PRO A 112 6.32 -3.25 -18.95
CA PRO A 112 5.91 -1.93 -18.45
C PRO A 112 4.39 -1.72 -18.45
N ALA A 113 3.66 -2.34 -19.38
CA ALA A 113 2.21 -2.25 -19.40
C ALA A 113 1.57 -2.88 -18.17
N LEU A 114 2.06 -4.04 -17.76
CA LEU A 114 1.58 -4.72 -16.56
C LEU A 114 1.98 -3.94 -15.30
N ALA A 115 3.20 -3.42 -15.25
CA ALA A 115 3.66 -2.59 -14.15
C ALA A 115 2.77 -1.35 -13.96
N ARG A 116 2.36 -0.72 -15.07
CA ARG A 116 1.43 0.41 -15.03
C ARG A 116 0.05 0.00 -14.52
N ARG A 117 -0.44 -1.17 -14.93
CA ARG A 117 -1.72 -1.69 -14.43
C ARG A 117 -1.69 -1.88 -12.91
N TRP A 118 -0.57 -2.39 -12.38
CA TRP A 118 -0.38 -2.52 -10.93
C TRP A 118 -0.35 -1.16 -10.24
N ARG A 119 0.33 -0.19 -10.83
CA ARG A 119 0.37 1.17 -10.28
C ARG A 119 -1.03 1.74 -10.15
N LEU A 120 -1.82 1.66 -11.21
CA LEU A 120 -3.17 2.19 -11.21
C LEU A 120 -4.10 1.41 -10.27
N ALA A 121 -3.97 0.10 -10.21
CA ALA A 121 -4.77 -0.75 -9.33
C ALA A 121 -4.48 -0.47 -7.85
N VAL A 122 -3.21 -0.32 -7.49
CA VAL A 122 -2.81 0.02 -6.11
C VAL A 122 -3.25 1.43 -5.75
N ARG A 123 -3.15 2.37 -6.69
CA ARG A 123 -3.66 3.74 -6.49
C ARG A 123 -5.14 3.71 -6.11
N ASP A 124 -5.95 2.96 -6.87
CA ASP A 124 -7.38 2.88 -6.62
C ASP A 124 -7.70 2.14 -5.32
N ALA A 125 -7.09 1.00 -5.10
CA ALA A 125 -7.37 0.17 -3.93
C ALA A 125 -6.84 0.79 -2.64
N LEU A 126 -5.56 1.09 -2.60
CA LEU A 126 -4.90 1.63 -1.41
C LEU A 126 -5.34 3.07 -1.14
N GLY A 127 -5.36 3.90 -2.18
CA GLY A 127 -5.82 5.28 -2.08
C GLY A 127 -7.28 5.37 -1.65
N GLY A 128 -8.14 4.55 -2.23
CA GLY A 128 -9.55 4.50 -1.86
C GLY A 128 -9.77 4.08 -0.41
N ALA A 129 -9.01 3.10 0.06
CA ALA A 129 -9.10 2.67 1.46
C ALA A 129 -8.65 3.77 2.42
N LEU A 130 -7.54 4.43 2.11
CA LEU A 130 -7.04 5.55 2.95
C LEU A 130 -8.03 6.72 2.97
N ASP A 131 -8.62 7.05 1.83
CA ASP A 131 -9.66 8.08 1.75
C ASP A 131 -10.90 7.68 2.56
N GLY A 132 -11.17 6.40 2.69
CA GLY A 132 -12.29 5.86 3.47
C GLY A 132 -12.03 5.76 4.97
N GLY A 133 -10.88 6.23 5.46
CA GLY A 133 -10.56 6.22 6.88
C GLY A 133 -9.71 5.05 7.36
N TYR A 134 -9.22 4.22 6.45
CA TYR A 134 -8.27 3.16 6.78
C TYR A 134 -6.86 3.70 6.92
N GLN A 135 -6.02 2.99 7.66
CA GLN A 135 -4.59 3.28 7.78
C GLN A 135 -3.81 2.00 7.57
N VAL A 136 -2.63 2.11 6.95
CA VAL A 136 -1.73 0.97 6.79
C VAL A 136 -1.01 0.73 8.10
N THR A 137 -1.27 -0.39 8.74
CA THR A 137 -0.70 -0.71 10.05
C THR A 137 0.28 -1.87 10.03
N ALA A 138 0.31 -2.65 8.95
CA ALA A 138 1.24 -3.76 8.84
C ALA A 138 1.55 -4.08 7.38
N VAL A 139 2.69 -4.72 7.16
CA VAL A 139 3.10 -5.28 5.87
C VAL A 139 3.56 -6.70 6.12
N LEU A 140 2.93 -7.66 5.44
CA LEU A 140 3.26 -9.07 5.58
C LEU A 140 4.33 -9.47 4.55
N ARG A 141 5.11 -10.50 4.86
CA ARG A 141 6.20 -10.98 4.00
C ARG A 141 5.76 -11.38 2.61
N ALA A 142 4.54 -11.88 2.48
CA ALA A 142 3.99 -12.28 1.18
C ALA A 142 3.59 -11.10 0.28
N GLY A 143 3.77 -9.86 0.74
CA GLY A 143 3.49 -8.67 -0.04
C GLY A 143 2.12 -8.05 0.22
N TRP A 144 1.56 -8.27 1.39
CA TRP A 144 0.27 -7.73 1.75
C TRP A 144 0.41 -6.49 2.62
N TYR A 145 -0.17 -5.38 2.19
CA TYR A 145 -0.51 -4.29 3.09
C TYR A 145 -1.73 -4.68 3.89
N VAL A 146 -1.66 -4.52 5.20
CA VAL A 146 -2.82 -4.68 6.08
C VAL A 146 -3.26 -3.29 6.52
N LEU A 147 -4.54 -3.00 6.29
CA LEU A 147 -5.13 -1.71 6.64
C LEU A 147 -6.19 -1.93 7.70
N GLU A 148 -6.21 -1.03 8.65
CA GLU A 148 -7.15 -1.05 9.75
C GLU A 148 -7.93 0.26 9.74
N LYS A 149 -9.25 0.17 9.99
CA LYS A 149 -10.06 1.37 10.03
C LYS A 149 -9.68 2.20 11.24
N GLY A 150 -9.33 3.44 11.00
CA GLY A 150 -8.97 4.37 12.06
C GLY A 150 -10.17 4.63 12.98
N ARG A 151 -9.86 4.90 14.23
CA ARG A 151 -10.90 5.33 15.18
C ARG A 151 -11.38 6.73 14.80
N PRO A 152 -12.67 7.01 14.90
CA PRO A 152 -13.20 8.35 14.68
C PRO A 152 -12.62 9.37 15.66
#